data_5bb397d00fd5abf01fc82df2ff2decb0
#
_entry.id   5bb397d00fd5abf01fc82df2ff2decb0
#
_cell.length_a   1.000
_cell.length_b   1.000
_cell.length_c   1.000
_cell.angle_alpha   90.00
_cell.angle_beta   90.00
_cell.angle_gamma   90.00
#
_symmetry.space_group_name_H-M   'P 1'
#
loop_
_entity.id
_entity.type
_entity.pdbx_description
1 polymer ?
#
loop_
_entity_poly.entity_id
_entity_poly.type
_entity_poly.pdbx_seq_one_letter_code
_entity_poly.pdbx_strand_id
1 'polypeptide(L)'
;DLEFSRIQSTPDLMPSDITGTYIIEDNDGKRKFKFQPGPVFANIVLVDEINRATPKTQSALLESMQEKQVTVGSETFKLEKPFFVLATQNPIEQEGTYPLPEAQSDRFLIKINVGYPSIDEEKEIVNKYAMEKKEPNVRKLLNKNHIVALQAFTRQMPIANDLKNRVVKVVNATRTKKDIVQYGASPRASIG
;
A
#
# COMPACT_ATOMS: atom_id res chain seq x y z
N ASP A 1 5.80 12.48 -14.32
CA ASP A 1 4.45 12.25 -13.90
C ASP A 1 4.35 10.83 -13.35
N LEU A 2 3.55 10.64 -12.30
CA LEU A 2 3.31 9.34 -11.67
C LEU A 2 1.90 8.89 -12.03
N GLU A 3 1.75 7.62 -12.33
CA GLU A 3 0.45 7.02 -12.54
C GLU A 3 -0.20 6.69 -11.18
N PHE A 4 -1.50 7.00 -11.07
CA PHE A 4 -2.31 6.72 -9.89
C PHE A 4 -3.44 5.77 -10.25
N SER A 5 -3.70 4.80 -9.40
CA SER A 5 -4.87 3.94 -9.48
C SER A 5 -5.56 3.81 -8.13
N ARG A 6 -6.87 3.56 -8.17
CA ARG A 6 -7.67 3.28 -7.00
C ARG A 6 -8.37 1.94 -7.15
N ILE A 7 -8.28 1.12 -6.11
CA ILE A 7 -8.94 -0.19 -6.02
C ILE A 7 -9.93 -0.09 -4.87
N GLN A 8 -11.22 -0.28 -5.16
CA GLN A 8 -12.23 -0.45 -4.13
C GLN A 8 -12.36 -1.94 -3.81
N SER A 9 -12.07 -2.33 -2.59
CA SER A 9 -12.16 -3.73 -2.18
C SER A 9 -13.61 -4.13 -1.94
N THR A 10 -13.98 -5.29 -2.49
CA THR A 10 -15.28 -5.93 -2.31
C THR A 10 -15.05 -7.43 -2.10
N PRO A 11 -16.00 -8.17 -1.51
CA PRO A 11 -15.84 -9.61 -1.28
C PRO A 11 -15.68 -10.45 -2.55
N ASP A 12 -16.17 -9.95 -3.67
CA ASP A 12 -16.09 -10.58 -5.00
C ASP A 12 -14.84 -10.17 -5.80
N LEU A 13 -14.06 -9.20 -5.32
CA LEU A 13 -12.82 -8.77 -5.97
C LEU A 13 -11.83 -9.93 -6.08
N MET A 14 -11.42 -10.26 -7.30
CA MET A 14 -10.47 -11.35 -7.57
C MET A 14 -9.02 -10.84 -7.66
N PRO A 15 -8.02 -11.69 -7.41
CA PRO A 15 -6.61 -11.35 -7.62
C PRO A 15 -6.31 -10.81 -9.02
N SER A 16 -6.94 -11.37 -10.05
CA SER A 16 -6.79 -10.93 -11.44
C SER A 16 -7.28 -9.50 -11.69
N ASP A 17 -8.25 -9.02 -10.91
CA ASP A 17 -8.74 -7.65 -11.02
C ASP A 17 -7.71 -6.63 -10.52
N ILE A 18 -6.78 -7.08 -9.67
CA ILE A 18 -5.65 -6.28 -9.16
C ILE A 18 -4.43 -6.43 -10.05
N THR A 19 -4.07 -7.68 -10.37
CA THR A 19 -2.81 -8.01 -11.06
C THR A 19 -2.90 -7.96 -12.57
N GLY A 20 -4.10 -7.99 -13.11
CA GLY A 20 -4.32 -8.14 -14.56
C GLY A 20 -4.46 -9.59 -14.98
N THR A 21 -4.80 -9.77 -16.22
CA THR A 21 -5.11 -11.07 -16.82
C THR A 21 -4.74 -11.12 -18.31
N TYR A 22 -4.70 -12.31 -18.87
CA TYR A 22 -4.58 -12.48 -20.32
C TYR A 22 -5.96 -12.39 -20.98
N ILE A 23 -6.06 -11.56 -21.99
CA ILE A 23 -7.23 -11.46 -22.88
C ILE A 23 -6.90 -12.04 -24.26
N ILE A 24 -7.92 -12.48 -24.96
CA ILE A 24 -7.77 -12.90 -26.37
C ILE A 24 -8.07 -11.67 -27.23
N GLU A 25 -7.05 -11.21 -27.95
CA GLU A 25 -7.19 -10.15 -28.95
C GLU A 25 -7.28 -10.80 -30.35
N ASP A 26 -8.34 -10.46 -31.09
CA ASP A 26 -8.52 -10.91 -32.47
C ASP A 26 -8.06 -9.79 -33.41
N ASN A 27 -6.91 -9.98 -34.04
CA ASN A 27 -6.37 -9.06 -35.05
C ASN A 27 -6.34 -9.81 -36.40
N ASP A 28 -7.17 -9.40 -37.33
CA ASP A 28 -7.28 -9.92 -38.68
C ASP A 28 -7.43 -11.46 -38.76
N GLY A 29 -8.31 -12.02 -37.90
CA GLY A 29 -8.58 -13.46 -37.83
C GLY A 29 -7.50 -14.30 -37.14
N LYS A 30 -6.48 -13.67 -36.55
CA LYS A 30 -5.48 -14.33 -35.72
C LYS A 30 -5.71 -13.99 -34.24
N ARG A 31 -6.10 -15.00 -33.47
CA ARG A 31 -6.26 -14.88 -32.02
C ARG A 31 -4.90 -14.95 -31.33
N LYS A 32 -4.60 -13.92 -30.52
CA LYS A 32 -3.40 -13.86 -29.69
C LYS A 32 -3.77 -13.59 -28.25
N PHE A 33 -3.08 -14.26 -27.34
CA PHE A 33 -3.15 -13.87 -25.92
C PHE A 33 -2.34 -12.61 -25.71
N LYS A 34 -2.96 -11.61 -25.08
CA LYS A 34 -2.33 -10.36 -24.71
C LYS A 34 -2.54 -10.12 -23.23
N PHE A 35 -1.47 -9.83 -22.53
CA PHE A 35 -1.56 -9.45 -21.13
C PHE A 35 -2.17 -8.05 -21.02
N GLN A 36 -3.24 -7.94 -20.23
CA GLN A 36 -3.85 -6.68 -19.84
C GLN A 36 -3.46 -6.40 -18.39
N PRO A 37 -2.60 -5.40 -18.13
CA PRO A 37 -2.17 -5.06 -16.77
C PRO A 37 -3.33 -4.58 -15.93
N GLY A 38 -3.35 -4.98 -14.66
CA GLY A 38 -4.30 -4.50 -13.67
C GLY A 38 -3.86 -3.19 -13.00
N PRO A 39 -4.70 -2.64 -12.11
CA PRO A 39 -4.44 -1.37 -11.44
C PRO A 39 -3.17 -1.34 -10.58
N VAL A 40 -2.63 -2.49 -10.19
CA VAL A 40 -1.38 -2.57 -9.42
C VAL A 40 -0.15 -2.07 -10.21
N PHE A 41 -0.25 -1.94 -11.52
CA PHE A 41 0.85 -1.45 -12.36
C PHE A 41 1.05 0.07 -12.31
N ALA A 42 0.20 0.80 -11.60
CA ALA A 42 0.42 2.22 -11.34
C ALA A 42 1.55 2.45 -10.31
N ASN A 43 2.09 3.67 -10.30
CA ASN A 43 3.14 4.05 -9.35
C ASN A 43 2.61 4.25 -7.92
N ILE A 44 1.39 4.79 -7.80
CA ILE A 44 0.69 5.01 -6.54
C ILE A 44 -0.64 4.29 -6.62
N VAL A 45 -0.85 3.34 -5.72
CA VAL A 45 -2.08 2.53 -5.65
C VAL A 45 -2.77 2.79 -4.32
N LEU A 46 -4.01 3.28 -4.38
CA LEU A 46 -4.88 3.40 -3.22
C LEU A 46 -5.84 2.22 -3.18
N VAL A 47 -5.78 1.44 -2.12
CA VAL A 47 -6.65 0.29 -1.89
C VAL A 47 -7.62 0.62 -0.77
N ASP A 48 -8.85 0.92 -1.12
CA ASP A 48 -9.87 1.24 -0.13
C ASP A 48 -10.48 -0.03 0.45
N GLU A 49 -10.63 -0.04 1.78
CA GLU A 49 -11.26 -1.09 2.57
C GLU A 49 -10.65 -2.48 2.33
N ILE A 50 -9.31 -2.58 2.37
CA ILE A 50 -8.59 -3.83 2.07
C ILE A 50 -9.10 -5.03 2.86
N ASN A 51 -9.66 -4.81 4.06
CA ASN A 51 -10.27 -5.85 4.89
C ASN A 51 -11.57 -6.43 4.30
N ARG A 52 -12.17 -5.84 3.28
CA ARG A 52 -13.32 -6.42 2.55
C ARG A 52 -12.91 -7.39 1.44
N ALA A 53 -11.69 -7.29 0.95
CA ALA A 53 -11.16 -8.25 -0.01
C ALA A 53 -10.88 -9.60 0.64
N THR A 54 -11.07 -10.69 -0.11
CA THR A 54 -10.76 -12.04 0.36
C THR A 54 -9.27 -12.20 0.69
N PRO A 55 -8.87 -13.14 1.58
CA PRO A 55 -7.46 -13.37 1.91
C PRO A 55 -6.59 -13.67 0.69
N LYS A 56 -7.14 -14.31 -0.32
CA LYS A 56 -6.44 -14.60 -1.58
C LYS A 56 -6.10 -13.32 -2.33
N THR A 57 -7.04 -12.39 -2.41
CA THR A 57 -6.88 -11.10 -3.08
C THR A 57 -5.94 -10.18 -2.29
N GLN A 58 -6.06 -10.14 -0.97
CA GLN A 58 -5.11 -9.45 -0.09
C GLN A 58 -3.68 -9.96 -0.30
N SER A 59 -3.49 -11.28 -0.36
CA SER A 59 -2.17 -11.90 -0.55
C SER A 59 -1.53 -11.49 -1.87
N ALA A 60 -2.28 -11.44 -2.97
CA ALA A 60 -1.77 -11.02 -4.27
C ALA A 60 -1.27 -9.57 -4.26
N LEU A 61 -2.01 -8.66 -3.62
CA LEU A 61 -1.58 -7.28 -3.44
C LEU A 61 -0.31 -7.19 -2.58
N LEU A 62 -0.29 -7.87 -1.44
CA LEU A 62 0.84 -7.83 -0.50
C LEU A 62 2.10 -8.47 -1.07
N GLU A 63 1.97 -9.48 -1.94
CA GLU A 63 3.08 -10.06 -2.68
C GLU A 63 3.66 -9.03 -3.65
N SER A 64 2.81 -8.37 -4.45
CA SER A 64 3.26 -7.31 -5.37
C SER A 64 3.95 -6.14 -4.66
N MET A 65 3.49 -5.79 -3.45
CA MET A 65 4.14 -4.77 -2.60
C MET A 65 5.56 -5.18 -2.17
N GLN A 66 5.74 -6.45 -1.81
CA GLN A 66 7.02 -6.95 -1.31
C GLN A 66 8.02 -7.19 -2.43
N GLU A 67 7.60 -7.91 -3.45
CA GLU A 67 8.47 -8.39 -4.53
C GLU A 67 8.67 -7.33 -5.63
N LYS A 68 7.84 -6.27 -5.65
CA LYS A 68 7.82 -5.24 -6.71
C LYS A 68 7.64 -5.85 -8.11
N GLN A 69 6.89 -6.92 -8.16
CA GLN A 69 6.55 -7.66 -9.38
C GLN A 69 5.24 -8.40 -9.21
N VAL A 70 4.67 -8.83 -10.32
CA VAL A 70 3.44 -9.62 -10.40
C VAL A 70 3.70 -10.83 -11.28
N THR A 71 3.28 -12.02 -10.84
CA THR A 71 3.34 -13.24 -11.63
C THR A 71 1.94 -13.61 -12.09
N VAL A 72 1.76 -13.71 -13.41
CA VAL A 72 0.48 -14.12 -14.03
C VAL A 72 0.75 -15.28 -14.99
N GLY A 73 0.21 -16.45 -14.67
CA GLY A 73 0.54 -17.69 -15.37
C GLY A 73 2.01 -18.05 -15.18
N SER A 74 2.76 -18.13 -16.26
CA SER A 74 4.21 -18.44 -16.27
C SER A 74 5.10 -17.19 -16.39
N GLU A 75 4.52 -16.01 -16.54
CA GLU A 75 5.27 -14.78 -16.79
C GLU A 75 5.31 -13.89 -15.56
N THR A 76 6.46 -13.23 -15.35
CA THR A 76 6.66 -12.28 -14.26
C THR A 76 6.90 -10.88 -14.81
N PHE A 77 6.06 -9.95 -14.37
CA PHE A 77 6.08 -8.55 -14.77
C PHE A 77 6.58 -7.68 -13.61
N LYS A 78 7.64 -6.90 -13.84
CA LYS A 78 8.17 -5.97 -12.85
C LYS A 78 7.29 -4.73 -12.76
N LEU A 79 7.03 -4.27 -11.54
CA LEU A 79 6.35 -3.00 -11.30
C LEU A 79 7.33 -1.83 -11.47
N GLU A 80 6.84 -0.76 -12.03
CA GLU A 80 7.65 0.42 -12.31
C GLU A 80 7.92 1.23 -11.03
N LYS A 81 9.15 1.72 -10.86
CA LYS A 81 9.54 2.55 -9.70
C LYS A 81 9.27 4.03 -9.97
N PRO A 82 8.90 4.82 -8.94
CA PRO A 82 8.60 4.40 -7.59
C PRO A 82 7.27 3.63 -7.54
N PHE A 83 7.13 2.71 -6.60
CA PHE A 83 5.89 1.98 -6.35
C PHE A 83 5.50 2.12 -4.89
N PHE A 84 4.30 2.62 -4.64
CA PHE A 84 3.79 2.92 -3.31
C PHE A 84 2.31 2.54 -3.18
N VAL A 85 1.96 1.85 -2.10
CA VAL A 85 0.59 1.43 -1.81
C VAL A 85 0.11 2.09 -0.53
N LEU A 86 -1.06 2.70 -0.61
CA LEU A 86 -1.87 3.17 0.49
C LEU A 86 -3.05 2.21 0.64
N ALA A 87 -3.33 1.74 1.84
CA ALA A 87 -4.50 0.92 2.09
C ALA A 87 -5.30 1.50 3.25
N THR A 88 -6.63 1.51 3.12
CA THR A 88 -7.54 1.88 4.19
C THR A 88 -8.19 0.63 4.77
N GLN A 89 -8.57 0.70 6.04
CA GLN A 89 -9.40 -0.29 6.72
C GLN A 89 -10.52 0.45 7.46
N ASN A 90 -11.72 -0.07 7.39
CA ASN A 90 -12.81 0.37 8.25
C ASN A 90 -12.93 -0.61 9.43
N PRO A 91 -12.51 -0.22 10.65
CA PRO A 91 -12.52 -1.12 11.80
C PRO A 91 -13.94 -1.37 12.36
N ILE A 92 -14.92 -0.55 11.97
CA ILE A 92 -16.30 -0.61 12.50
C ILE A 92 -17.11 -1.70 11.80
N GLU A 93 -16.85 -1.95 10.53
CA GLU A 93 -17.52 -3.00 9.77
C GLU A 93 -16.92 -4.36 10.14
N GLN A 94 -17.69 -5.19 10.85
CA GLN A 94 -17.31 -6.56 11.23
C GLN A 94 -17.87 -7.61 10.28
N GLU A 95 -19.03 -7.35 9.69
CA GLU A 95 -19.72 -8.30 8.82
C GLU A 95 -19.12 -8.28 7.41
N GLY A 96 -18.79 -9.46 6.89
CA GLY A 96 -18.19 -9.61 5.54
C GLY A 96 -16.76 -9.08 5.41
N THR A 97 -16.01 -8.96 6.52
CA THR A 97 -14.61 -8.50 6.50
C THR A 97 -13.63 -9.60 6.85
N TYR A 98 -12.44 -9.51 6.29
CA TYR A 98 -11.29 -10.39 6.54
C TYR A 98 -10.15 -9.54 7.11
N PRO A 99 -9.96 -9.52 8.44
CA PRO A 99 -8.89 -8.73 9.04
C PRO A 99 -7.52 -9.21 8.53
N LEU A 100 -6.63 -8.26 8.29
CA LEU A 100 -5.25 -8.58 7.91
C LEU A 100 -4.55 -9.23 9.12
N PRO A 101 -3.98 -10.45 8.97
CA PRO A 101 -3.13 -11.04 9.98
C PRO A 101 -1.92 -10.12 10.28
N GLU A 102 -1.40 -10.18 11.52
CA GLU A 102 -0.26 -9.37 11.95
C GLU A 102 0.96 -9.51 11.01
N ALA A 103 1.26 -10.73 10.54
CA ALA A 103 2.35 -10.98 9.60
C ALA A 103 2.16 -10.30 8.23
N GLN A 104 0.93 -10.01 7.84
CA GLN A 104 0.61 -9.30 6.61
C GLN A 104 0.60 -7.79 6.84
N SER A 105 0.10 -7.33 7.97
CA SER A 105 0.14 -5.92 8.37
C SER A 105 1.58 -5.39 8.50
N ASP A 106 2.52 -6.24 8.90
CA ASP A 106 3.96 -5.96 9.01
C ASP A 106 4.64 -5.61 7.65
N ARG A 107 3.96 -5.76 6.54
CA ARG A 107 4.45 -5.34 5.22
C ARG A 107 4.23 -3.85 4.94
N PHE A 108 3.39 -3.19 5.72
CA PHE A 108 3.20 -1.75 5.68
C PHE A 108 4.22 -1.06 6.60
N LEU A 109 4.83 0.02 6.09
CA LEU A 109 5.84 0.77 6.85
C LEU A 109 5.22 1.50 8.05
N ILE A 110 4.01 2.03 7.88
CA ILE A 110 3.34 2.85 8.89
C ILE A 110 1.86 2.45 8.95
N LYS A 111 1.32 2.37 10.17
CA LYS A 111 -0.12 2.29 10.43
C LYS A 111 -0.56 3.61 11.08
N ILE A 112 -1.52 4.28 10.47
CA ILE A 112 -2.09 5.53 10.95
C ILE A 112 -3.50 5.24 11.47
N ASN A 113 -3.75 5.54 12.73
CA ASN A 113 -5.09 5.48 13.31
C ASN A 113 -5.74 6.85 13.20
N VAL A 114 -6.83 6.93 12.46
CA VAL A 114 -7.62 8.15 12.30
C VAL A 114 -8.82 8.05 13.23
N GLY A 115 -8.88 8.91 14.23
CA GLY A 115 -10.01 9.02 15.16
C GLY A 115 -11.11 9.92 14.60
N TYR A 116 -12.20 10.06 15.37
CA TYR A 116 -13.21 11.08 15.08
C TYR A 116 -12.64 12.48 15.31
N PRO A 117 -13.05 13.47 14.50
CA PRO A 117 -12.66 14.85 14.71
C PRO A 117 -13.23 15.39 16.03
N SER A 118 -12.58 16.37 16.61
CA SER A 118 -13.14 17.17 17.71
C SER A 118 -14.34 18.00 17.21
N ILE A 119 -15.17 18.50 18.15
CA ILE A 119 -16.33 19.33 17.80
C ILE A 119 -15.94 20.55 16.95
N ASP A 120 -14.80 21.15 17.22
CA ASP A 120 -14.36 22.34 16.49
C ASP A 120 -13.83 21.99 15.10
N GLU A 121 -13.09 20.90 14.96
CA GLU A 121 -12.68 20.37 13.65
C GLU A 121 -13.91 19.95 12.81
N GLU A 122 -14.92 19.35 13.43
CA GLU A 122 -16.16 18.97 12.73
C GLU A 122 -16.92 20.20 12.22
N LYS A 123 -16.98 21.28 12.99
CA LYS A 123 -17.53 22.57 12.53
C LYS A 123 -16.77 23.13 11.33
N GLU A 124 -15.44 23.04 11.35
CA GLU A 124 -14.60 23.45 10.20
C GLU A 124 -14.88 22.61 8.96
N ILE A 125 -15.04 21.30 9.12
CA ILE A 125 -15.41 20.38 8.04
C ILE A 125 -16.77 20.80 7.45
N VAL A 126 -17.77 20.99 8.29
CA VAL A 126 -19.11 21.43 7.83
C VAL A 126 -19.03 22.76 7.08
N ASN A 127 -18.32 23.75 7.62
CA ASN A 127 -18.14 25.05 6.97
C ASN A 127 -17.46 24.92 5.60
N LYS A 128 -16.41 24.08 5.52
CA LYS A 128 -15.66 23.85 4.28
C LYS A 128 -16.49 23.16 3.21
N TYR A 129 -17.38 22.24 3.59
CA TYR A 129 -18.22 21.51 2.66
C TYR A 129 -19.55 22.20 2.35
N ALA A 130 -20.01 23.12 3.20
CA ALA A 130 -21.18 23.99 2.94
C ALA A 130 -20.88 25.13 1.95
N MET A 131 -19.59 25.48 1.79
CA MET A 131 -19.15 26.45 0.79
C MET A 131 -18.78 25.74 -0.51
N GLU A 132 -18.78 26.48 -1.64
CA GLU A 132 -18.36 25.94 -2.94
C GLU A 132 -16.98 25.24 -2.81
N LYS A 133 -16.91 23.98 -3.29
CA LYS A 133 -15.67 23.21 -3.33
C LYS A 133 -14.65 23.92 -4.20
N LYS A 134 -13.71 24.62 -3.60
CA LYS A 134 -12.50 25.02 -4.30
C LYS A 134 -11.59 23.82 -4.36
N GLU A 135 -11.29 23.33 -5.56
CA GLU A 135 -10.28 22.31 -5.75
C GLU A 135 -8.95 22.80 -5.15
N PRO A 136 -8.26 21.95 -4.36
CA PRO A 136 -6.99 22.35 -3.77
C PRO A 136 -5.96 22.59 -4.88
N ASN A 137 -5.37 23.78 -4.92
CA ASN A 137 -4.29 24.10 -5.86
C ASN A 137 -2.99 23.44 -5.37
N VAL A 138 -2.72 22.24 -5.87
CA VAL A 138 -1.52 21.47 -5.54
C VAL A 138 -0.41 21.78 -6.54
N ARG A 139 0.72 22.30 -6.05
CA ARG A 139 1.90 22.53 -6.88
C ARG A 139 2.66 21.23 -7.10
N LYS A 140 3.03 20.97 -8.35
CA LYS A 140 3.94 19.88 -8.69
C LYS A 140 5.37 20.28 -8.30
N LEU A 141 5.93 19.64 -7.27
CA LEU A 141 7.27 19.95 -6.75
C LEU A 141 8.34 18.96 -7.25
N LEU A 142 7.96 17.68 -7.37
CA LEU A 142 8.87 16.59 -7.73
C LEU A 142 8.33 15.83 -8.94
N ASN A 143 9.25 15.25 -9.70
CA ASN A 143 8.93 14.28 -10.74
C ASN A 143 9.41 12.88 -10.33
N LYS A 144 9.09 11.87 -11.13
CA LYS A 144 9.45 10.47 -10.92
C LYS A 144 10.96 10.28 -10.68
N ASN A 145 11.79 10.91 -11.49
CA ASN A 145 13.25 10.76 -11.39
C ASN A 145 13.78 11.35 -10.08
N HIS A 146 13.23 12.48 -9.64
CA HIS A 146 13.59 13.08 -8.35
C HIS A 146 13.27 12.13 -7.19
N ILE A 147 12.10 11.47 -7.20
CA ILE A 147 11.72 10.54 -6.13
C ILE A 147 12.65 9.32 -6.12
N VAL A 148 12.95 8.73 -7.27
CA VAL A 148 13.87 7.59 -7.38
C VAL A 148 15.28 7.97 -6.91
N ALA A 149 15.76 9.16 -7.28
CA ALA A 149 17.07 9.67 -6.84
C ALA A 149 17.10 9.90 -5.32
N LEU A 150 16.04 10.48 -4.74
CA LEU A 150 15.92 10.65 -3.29
C LEU A 150 15.89 9.32 -2.55
N GLN A 151 15.18 8.31 -3.05
CA GLN A 151 15.18 6.96 -2.47
C GLN A 151 16.58 6.33 -2.49
N ALA A 152 17.32 6.50 -3.59
CA ALA A 152 18.69 6.00 -3.69
C ALA A 152 19.63 6.73 -2.73
N PHE A 153 19.49 8.06 -2.63
CA PHE A 153 20.28 8.91 -1.71
C PHE A 153 20.03 8.52 -0.24
N THR A 154 18.77 8.36 0.16
CA THR A 154 18.41 7.95 1.54
C THR A 154 19.07 6.63 1.93
N ARG A 155 19.12 5.65 1.00
CA ARG A 155 19.78 4.36 1.26
C ARG A 155 21.30 4.44 1.43
N GLN A 156 21.93 5.48 0.94
CA GLN A 156 23.37 5.71 1.03
C GLN A 156 23.76 6.52 2.27
N MET A 157 22.78 7.05 3.01
CA MET A 157 23.06 7.82 4.21
C MET A 157 23.75 6.96 5.28
N PRO A 158 24.92 7.35 5.76
CA PRO A 158 25.63 6.60 6.77
C PRO A 158 24.91 6.70 8.12
N ILE A 159 24.75 5.57 8.78
CA ILE A 159 24.16 5.49 10.12
C ILE A 159 25.27 5.08 11.10
N ALA A 160 25.46 5.84 12.17
CA ALA A 160 26.43 5.54 13.22
C ALA A 160 26.10 4.20 13.91
N ASN A 161 27.11 3.43 14.28
CA ASN A 161 26.93 2.12 14.90
C ASN A 161 26.16 2.19 16.23
N ASP A 162 26.37 3.25 17.00
CA ASP A 162 25.60 3.47 18.23
C ASP A 162 24.09 3.58 17.95
N LEU A 163 23.71 4.32 16.92
CA LEU A 163 22.31 4.45 16.53
C LEU A 163 21.72 3.11 16.05
N LYS A 164 22.46 2.33 15.25
CA LYS A 164 22.06 0.97 14.87
C LYS A 164 21.79 0.09 16.08
N ASN A 165 22.71 0.13 17.06
CA ASN A 165 22.57 -0.63 18.29
C ASN A 165 21.33 -0.21 19.10
N ARG A 166 21.02 1.10 19.16
CA ARG A 166 19.83 1.61 19.84
C ARG A 166 18.55 1.13 19.15
N VAL A 167 18.47 1.22 17.82
CA VAL A 167 17.31 0.74 17.05
C VAL A 167 17.07 -0.75 17.32
N VAL A 168 18.10 -1.58 17.21
CA VAL A 168 17.98 -3.02 17.46
C VAL A 168 17.56 -3.30 18.91
N LYS A 169 18.09 -2.57 19.91
CA LYS A 169 17.66 -2.71 21.30
C LYS A 169 16.19 -2.37 21.52
N VAL A 170 15.70 -1.28 20.89
CA VAL A 170 14.28 -0.89 20.97
C VAL A 170 13.39 -1.98 20.35
N VAL A 171 13.71 -2.44 19.15
CA VAL A 171 12.95 -3.50 18.48
C VAL A 171 12.98 -4.80 19.29
N ASN A 172 14.14 -5.18 19.84
CA ASN A 172 14.25 -6.36 20.69
C ASN A 172 13.44 -6.22 21.99
N ALA A 173 13.39 -5.03 22.59
CA ALA A 173 12.58 -4.78 23.78
C ALA A 173 11.09 -5.05 23.55
N THR A 174 10.57 -4.78 22.35
CA THR A 174 9.16 -5.11 22.01
C THR A 174 8.89 -6.62 22.03
N ARG A 175 9.91 -7.46 21.83
CA ARG A 175 9.79 -8.93 21.82
C ARG A 175 9.92 -9.55 23.20
N THR A 176 10.63 -8.87 24.12
CA THR A 176 10.94 -9.38 25.45
C THR A 176 9.99 -8.88 26.53
N LYS A 177 9.43 -7.67 26.38
CA LYS A 177 8.49 -7.05 27.34
C LYS A 177 7.03 -7.42 27.01
N LYS A 178 6.67 -8.66 27.24
CA LYS A 178 5.33 -9.20 26.95
C LYS A 178 4.22 -8.65 27.85
N ASP A 179 4.57 -8.04 28.95
CA ASP A 179 3.69 -7.30 29.85
C ASP A 179 3.14 -6.00 29.27
N ILE A 180 3.87 -5.41 28.31
CA ILE A 180 3.51 -4.14 27.69
C ILE A 180 3.10 -4.32 26.23
N VAL A 181 3.73 -5.26 25.52
CA VAL A 181 3.54 -5.45 24.07
C VAL A 181 3.08 -6.88 23.81
N GLN A 182 1.88 -7.02 23.28
CA GLN A 182 1.29 -8.33 22.97
C GLN A 182 2.07 -9.08 21.88
N TYR A 183 2.44 -8.38 20.79
CA TYR A 183 3.22 -8.92 19.68
C TYR A 183 4.46 -8.07 19.44
N GLY A 184 5.64 -8.71 19.50
CA GLY A 184 6.89 -8.03 19.23
C GLY A 184 7.08 -7.70 17.76
N ALA A 185 7.73 -6.57 17.49
CA ALA A 185 8.00 -6.12 16.11
C ALA A 185 8.95 -7.08 15.36
N SER A 186 8.73 -7.23 14.06
CA SER A 186 9.56 -8.07 13.19
C SER A 186 10.94 -7.43 12.91
N PRO A 187 11.90 -8.17 12.32
CA PRO A 187 13.16 -7.57 11.86
C PRO A 187 12.98 -6.44 10.84
N ARG A 188 11.84 -6.37 10.12
CA ARG A 188 11.54 -5.25 9.21
C ARG A 188 11.51 -3.91 9.91
N ALA A 189 11.03 -3.87 11.16
CA ALA A 189 11.02 -2.65 11.97
C ALA A 189 12.44 -2.13 12.29
N SER A 190 13.49 -2.95 12.16
CA SER A 190 14.87 -2.51 12.32
C SER A 190 15.49 -1.99 11.01
N ILE A 191 14.83 -2.20 9.88
CA ILE A 191 15.34 -1.90 8.54
C ILE A 191 14.65 -0.66 7.95
N GLY A 192 13.37 -0.44 8.30
CA GLY A 192 12.57 0.72 7.91
C GLY A 192 12.90 1.92 8.77
#